data_827df9928b448c2a8fc5359121a77ab2
#
_entry.id   827df9928b448c2a8fc5359121a77ab2
#
_cell.length_a   1.000
_cell.length_b   1.000
_cell.length_c   1.000
_cell.angle_alpha   90.00
_cell.angle_beta   90.00
_cell.angle_gamma   90.00
#
_symmetry.space_group_name_H-M   'P 1'
#
loop_
_entity.id
_entity.type
_entity.pdbx_description
1 polymer ?
#
loop_
_entity_poly.entity_id
_entity_poly.type
_entity_poly.pdbx_seq_one_letter_code
_entity_poly.pdbx_strand_id
1 'polypeptide(L)'
;MKLATTTGDFAHYTASHTERVRHVYDAGFTYIDLSMYDDFGTPSPFFAPDWREYTKRLGEFAAGLGMTFVQAHSPGGNPLCYDASRQVLLDATIRSIEVCGLLGIPHTVVHAGVMSGIGKDEYFERNLEFYRLLFPVMEKTGVRVLTENSAHINMGGNYYFYTGADMREFIDYAGHPLLGVCWDTGHANIEGSQYREILALGDTLKAVHINDNRGERDEHILPFAGTASMDEVMQALADVHFDGYFTMECDSMLRPAKYWIGNRRRMTDVRPGQKQDETPDNRLAEPPLELAKKAEEMLYLCGKYILESYHCFEK
;
A
#
# COMPACT_ATOMS: atom_id res chain seq x y z
N MET A 1 8.57 -10.97 -14.01
CA MET A 1 7.87 -10.50 -12.77
C MET A 1 6.48 -11.10 -12.70
N LYS A 2 6.00 -11.37 -11.49
CA LYS A 2 4.66 -11.88 -11.20
C LYS A 2 3.74 -10.73 -10.82
N LEU A 3 2.46 -10.83 -11.21
CA LEU A 3 1.47 -9.80 -10.98
C LEU A 3 0.70 -10.07 -9.69
N ALA A 4 0.67 -9.10 -8.79
CA ALA A 4 -0.09 -9.13 -7.54
C ALA A 4 -1.05 -7.93 -7.44
N THR A 5 -2.00 -8.01 -6.53
CA THR A 5 -2.88 -6.89 -6.15
C THR A 5 -3.19 -6.93 -4.66
N THR A 6 -3.69 -5.81 -4.12
CA THR A 6 -4.01 -5.69 -2.70
C THR A 6 -5.43 -6.17 -2.37
N THR A 7 -5.59 -6.79 -1.21
CA THR A 7 -6.92 -7.06 -0.66
C THR A 7 -7.64 -5.78 -0.20
N GLY A 8 -6.92 -4.66 -0.12
CA GLY A 8 -7.44 -3.33 0.20
C GLY A 8 -8.54 -2.86 -0.75
N ASP A 9 -8.49 -3.25 -2.02
CA ASP A 9 -9.44 -2.87 -3.07
C ASP A 9 -10.90 -3.23 -2.71
N PHE A 10 -11.09 -4.28 -1.92
CA PHE A 10 -12.40 -4.71 -1.46
C PHE A 10 -12.71 -4.37 0.01
N ALA A 11 -11.83 -3.67 0.72
CA ALA A 11 -12.02 -3.36 2.14
C ALA A 11 -13.32 -2.60 2.45
N HIS A 12 -13.75 -1.74 1.51
CA HIS A 12 -14.98 -0.95 1.65
C HIS A 12 -16.26 -1.74 1.34
N TYR A 13 -16.14 -2.90 0.71
CA TYR A 13 -17.27 -3.73 0.31
C TYR A 13 -17.53 -4.89 1.27
N THR A 14 -16.48 -5.43 1.87
CA THR A 14 -16.58 -6.52 2.86
C THR A 14 -15.50 -6.44 3.92
N ALA A 15 -15.88 -6.73 5.17
CA ALA A 15 -14.94 -6.90 6.28
C ALA A 15 -14.27 -8.30 6.28
N SER A 16 -14.77 -9.25 5.48
CA SER A 16 -14.27 -10.62 5.43
C SER A 16 -13.04 -10.72 4.54
N HIS A 17 -11.86 -11.00 5.12
CA HIS A 17 -10.64 -11.22 4.34
C HIS A 17 -10.74 -12.40 3.36
N THR A 18 -11.48 -13.44 3.71
CA THR A 18 -11.72 -14.57 2.77
C THR A 18 -12.55 -14.16 1.55
N GLU A 19 -13.55 -13.27 1.73
CA GLU A 19 -14.29 -12.70 0.61
C GLU A 19 -13.42 -11.79 -0.25
N ARG A 20 -12.59 -10.92 0.36
CA ARG A 20 -11.62 -10.09 -0.37
C ARG A 20 -10.68 -10.96 -1.22
N VAL A 21 -10.09 -12.00 -0.62
CA VAL A 21 -9.24 -12.97 -1.33
C VAL A 21 -10.00 -13.65 -2.48
N ARG A 22 -11.27 -14.02 -2.26
CA ARG A 22 -12.11 -14.61 -3.32
C ARG A 22 -12.31 -13.64 -4.49
N HIS A 23 -12.58 -12.37 -4.22
CA HIS A 23 -12.79 -11.37 -5.28
C HIS A 23 -11.50 -11.12 -6.08
N VAL A 24 -10.35 -11.07 -5.43
CA VAL A 24 -9.04 -10.97 -6.07
C VAL A 24 -8.76 -12.20 -6.95
N TYR A 25 -9.07 -13.41 -6.45
CA TYR A 25 -8.98 -14.64 -7.24
C TYR A 25 -9.87 -14.62 -8.49
N ASP A 26 -11.13 -14.23 -8.32
CA ASP A 26 -12.12 -14.20 -9.39
C ASP A 26 -11.73 -13.20 -10.50
N ALA A 27 -10.95 -12.16 -10.18
CA ALA A 27 -10.37 -11.21 -11.12
C ALA A 27 -9.18 -11.76 -11.93
N GLY A 28 -8.61 -12.88 -11.51
CA GLY A 28 -7.53 -13.57 -12.23
C GLY A 28 -6.15 -13.54 -11.56
N PHE A 29 -6.01 -12.85 -10.43
CA PHE A 29 -4.76 -12.81 -9.68
C PHE A 29 -4.50 -14.12 -8.95
N THR A 30 -3.22 -14.47 -8.79
CA THR A 30 -2.74 -15.59 -8.00
C THR A 30 -1.82 -15.16 -6.85
N TYR A 31 -1.36 -13.92 -6.87
CA TYR A 31 -0.50 -13.34 -5.85
C TYR A 31 -1.18 -12.17 -5.18
N ILE A 32 -1.05 -12.08 -3.86
CA ILE A 32 -1.83 -11.18 -3.02
C ILE A 32 -0.91 -10.35 -2.12
N ASP A 33 -1.17 -9.06 -2.07
CA ASP A 33 -0.81 -8.18 -0.98
C ASP A 33 -1.93 -8.18 0.07
N LEU A 34 -1.62 -8.59 1.30
CA LEU A 34 -2.57 -8.56 2.40
C LEU A 34 -2.62 -7.18 3.04
N SER A 35 -3.63 -6.40 2.71
CA SER A 35 -3.86 -5.12 3.39
C SER A 35 -4.45 -5.33 4.79
N MET A 36 -3.73 -4.84 5.79
CA MET A 36 -4.17 -4.65 7.17
C MET A 36 -4.22 -3.16 7.53
N TYR A 37 -4.13 -2.28 6.53
CA TYR A 37 -4.02 -0.83 6.71
C TYR A 37 -5.19 -0.25 7.52
N ASP A 38 -6.42 -0.60 7.13
CA ASP A 38 -7.66 -0.12 7.76
C ASP A 38 -8.10 -0.98 8.95
N ASP A 39 -7.41 -2.07 9.26
CA ASP A 39 -7.76 -2.97 10.37
C ASP A 39 -7.42 -2.35 11.74
N PHE A 40 -6.59 -1.33 11.76
CA PHE A 40 -6.22 -0.61 12.96
C PHE A 40 -7.37 0.28 13.49
N GLY A 41 -7.71 0.12 14.78
CA GLY A 41 -8.79 0.90 15.40
C GLY A 41 -10.21 0.43 15.11
N THR A 42 -10.38 -0.62 14.31
CA THR A 42 -11.63 -1.31 14.02
C THR A 42 -11.58 -2.74 14.59
N PRO A 43 -12.74 -3.38 14.86
CA PRO A 43 -12.76 -4.79 15.20
C PRO A 43 -12.21 -5.64 14.04
N SER A 44 -10.94 -5.99 14.10
CA SER A 44 -10.31 -6.88 13.12
C SER A 44 -10.00 -8.24 13.73
N PRO A 45 -10.25 -9.32 12.99
CA PRO A 45 -9.92 -10.68 13.43
C PRO A 45 -8.42 -10.89 13.71
N PHE A 46 -7.54 -10.12 13.08
CA PHE A 46 -6.09 -10.19 13.33
C PHE A 46 -5.69 -9.70 14.73
N PHE A 47 -6.53 -8.91 15.38
CA PHE A 47 -6.30 -8.39 16.73
C PHE A 47 -7.16 -9.06 17.81
N ALA A 48 -8.03 -10.02 17.41
CA ALA A 48 -8.83 -10.81 18.34
C ALA A 48 -7.98 -11.86 19.11
N PRO A 49 -8.43 -12.41 20.24
CA PRO A 49 -7.70 -13.42 21.00
C PRO A 49 -7.35 -14.68 20.19
N ASP A 50 -8.17 -15.05 19.23
CA ASP A 50 -8.01 -16.23 18.35
C ASP A 50 -7.35 -15.91 17.00
N TRP A 51 -6.68 -14.80 16.88
CA TRP A 51 -6.08 -14.31 15.65
C TRP A 51 -5.18 -15.33 14.92
N ARG A 52 -4.44 -16.17 15.68
CA ARG A 52 -3.57 -17.20 15.07
C ARG A 52 -4.36 -18.23 14.31
N GLU A 53 -5.47 -18.66 14.88
CA GLU A 53 -6.36 -19.64 14.25
C GLU A 53 -7.06 -19.01 13.04
N TYR A 54 -7.50 -17.77 13.17
CA TYR A 54 -8.05 -17.01 12.06
C TYR A 54 -7.05 -16.88 10.91
N THR A 55 -5.81 -16.50 11.20
CA THR A 55 -4.73 -16.34 10.21
C THR A 55 -4.45 -17.64 9.48
N LYS A 56 -4.37 -18.78 10.20
CA LYS A 56 -4.18 -20.10 9.58
C LYS A 56 -5.31 -20.45 8.62
N ARG A 57 -6.57 -20.27 9.05
CA ARG A 57 -7.73 -20.54 8.19
C ARG A 57 -7.73 -19.66 6.94
N LEU A 58 -7.32 -18.41 7.05
CA LEU A 58 -7.16 -17.52 5.89
C LEU A 58 -6.09 -18.03 4.92
N GLY A 59 -4.94 -18.47 5.45
CA GLY A 59 -3.87 -19.08 4.66
C GLY A 59 -4.32 -20.37 3.95
N GLU A 60 -4.99 -21.25 4.67
CA GLU A 60 -5.57 -22.49 4.11
C GLU A 60 -6.60 -22.19 3.01
N PHE A 61 -7.44 -21.17 3.22
CA PHE A 61 -8.41 -20.74 2.22
C PHE A 61 -7.73 -20.23 0.94
N ALA A 62 -6.73 -19.36 1.05
CA ALA A 62 -5.98 -18.85 -0.09
C ALA A 62 -5.25 -19.98 -0.83
N ALA A 63 -4.58 -20.87 -0.10
CA ALA A 63 -3.89 -22.03 -0.66
C ALA A 63 -4.86 -22.99 -1.37
N GLY A 64 -6.08 -23.18 -0.84
CA GLY A 64 -7.13 -23.97 -1.47
C GLY A 64 -7.60 -23.41 -2.81
N LEU A 65 -7.37 -22.11 -3.07
CA LEU A 65 -7.59 -21.44 -4.36
C LEU A 65 -6.35 -21.44 -5.25
N GLY A 66 -5.21 -21.93 -4.78
CA GLY A 66 -3.93 -21.82 -5.48
C GLY A 66 -3.32 -20.43 -5.41
N MET A 67 -3.74 -19.60 -4.44
CA MET A 67 -3.22 -18.26 -4.23
C MET A 67 -2.10 -18.21 -3.20
N THR A 68 -1.22 -17.22 -3.33
CA THR A 68 -0.09 -17.02 -2.42
C THR A 68 -0.04 -15.56 -1.95
N PHE A 69 0.05 -15.36 -0.65
CA PHE A 69 0.38 -14.05 -0.08
C PHE A 69 1.86 -13.78 -0.28
N VAL A 70 2.18 -12.65 -0.89
CA VAL A 70 3.56 -12.30 -1.28
C VAL A 70 4.07 -11.02 -0.66
N GLN A 71 3.18 -10.18 -0.22
CA GLN A 71 3.41 -8.89 0.41
C GLN A 71 2.29 -8.63 1.40
N ALA A 72 2.48 -7.69 2.31
CA ALA A 72 1.42 -7.17 3.14
C ALA A 72 1.61 -5.66 3.36
N HIS A 73 0.52 -4.99 3.72
CA HIS A 73 0.54 -3.63 4.23
C HIS A 73 0.11 -3.64 5.68
N SER A 74 0.99 -3.18 6.58
CA SER A 74 0.73 -3.06 8.01
C SER A 74 -0.24 -1.91 8.32
N PRO A 75 -0.82 -1.86 9.53
CA PRO A 75 -1.72 -0.78 9.91
C PRO A 75 -1.15 0.62 9.71
N GLY A 76 -1.96 1.51 9.14
CA GLY A 76 -1.62 2.91 8.93
C GLY A 76 -1.59 3.70 10.24
N GLY A 77 -0.78 4.75 10.26
CA GLY A 77 -0.66 5.65 11.41
C GLY A 77 0.64 6.44 11.40
N ASN A 78 0.77 7.39 12.32
CA ASN A 78 2.00 8.18 12.45
C ASN A 78 2.83 7.69 13.66
N PRO A 79 3.93 6.96 13.45
CA PRO A 79 4.78 6.48 14.54
C PRO A 79 5.52 7.59 15.30
N LEU A 80 5.51 8.82 14.80
CA LEU A 80 6.08 10.00 15.47
C LEU A 80 5.05 10.82 16.27
N CYS A 81 3.82 10.32 16.45
CA CYS A 81 2.90 10.85 17.44
C CYS A 81 3.31 10.33 18.82
N TYR A 82 3.85 11.20 19.68
CA TYR A 82 4.29 10.81 21.04
C TYR A 82 3.15 10.87 22.06
N ASP A 83 2.05 10.21 21.74
CA ASP A 83 0.89 10.02 22.60
C ASP A 83 0.51 8.53 22.73
N ALA A 84 -0.62 8.24 23.36
CA ALA A 84 -1.07 6.86 23.57
C ALA A 84 -1.31 6.09 22.25
N SER A 85 -1.57 6.77 21.14
CA SER A 85 -1.79 6.14 19.83
C SER A 85 -0.55 5.47 19.29
N ARG A 86 0.66 5.98 19.63
CA ARG A 86 1.93 5.38 19.20
C ARG A 86 2.12 3.96 19.73
N GLN A 87 1.77 3.71 21.01
CA GLN A 87 1.89 2.35 21.56
C GLN A 87 0.90 1.40 20.91
N VAL A 88 -0.32 1.86 20.68
CA VAL A 88 -1.36 1.05 20.00
C VAL A 88 -0.92 0.73 18.57
N LEU A 89 -0.35 1.70 17.84
CA LEU A 89 0.20 1.48 16.50
C LEU A 89 1.38 0.47 16.53
N LEU A 90 2.29 0.61 17.50
CA LEU A 90 3.42 -0.31 17.65
C LEU A 90 2.93 -1.74 17.88
N ASP A 91 2.00 -1.95 18.82
CA ASP A 91 1.46 -3.27 19.12
C ASP A 91 0.74 -3.89 17.90
N ALA A 92 0.00 -3.06 17.16
CA ALA A 92 -0.66 -3.47 15.93
C ALA A 92 0.35 -3.82 14.81
N THR A 93 1.41 -3.03 14.66
CA THR A 93 2.47 -3.30 13.69
C THR A 93 3.23 -4.59 14.03
N ILE A 94 3.58 -4.81 15.29
CA ILE A 94 4.18 -6.07 15.74
C ILE A 94 3.26 -7.25 15.40
N ARG A 95 1.96 -7.12 15.66
CA ARG A 95 0.98 -8.16 15.34
C ARG A 95 0.90 -8.42 13.83
N SER A 96 0.90 -7.39 12.99
CA SER A 96 0.88 -7.56 11.53
C SER A 96 2.10 -8.32 11.02
N ILE A 97 3.29 -8.07 11.60
CA ILE A 97 4.52 -8.81 11.29
C ILE A 97 4.40 -10.29 11.73
N GLU A 98 3.80 -10.57 12.92
CA GLU A 98 3.52 -11.95 13.34
C GLU A 98 2.52 -12.66 12.40
N VAL A 99 1.49 -11.95 11.91
CA VAL A 99 0.55 -12.47 10.89
C VAL A 99 1.30 -12.83 9.61
N CYS A 100 2.18 -11.93 9.14
CA CYS A 100 3.03 -12.20 7.97
C CYS A 100 3.88 -13.46 8.16
N GLY A 101 4.52 -13.60 9.32
CA GLY A 101 5.32 -14.80 9.63
C GLY A 101 4.51 -16.09 9.60
N LEU A 102 3.26 -16.08 10.08
CA LEU A 102 2.37 -17.25 10.05
C LEU A 102 1.88 -17.60 8.62
N LEU A 103 1.72 -16.60 7.76
CA LEU A 103 1.29 -16.79 6.37
C LEU A 103 2.46 -17.04 5.41
N GLY A 104 3.70 -16.95 5.88
CA GLY A 104 4.89 -17.05 5.05
C GLY A 104 5.11 -15.84 4.14
N ILE A 105 4.53 -14.69 4.48
CA ILE A 105 4.70 -13.41 3.74
C ILE A 105 6.11 -12.89 4.02
N PRO A 106 6.94 -12.65 2.97
CA PRO A 106 8.35 -12.30 3.17
C PRO A 106 8.56 -10.87 3.66
N HIS A 107 7.63 -9.95 3.39
CA HIS A 107 7.75 -8.55 3.77
C HIS A 107 6.40 -7.84 3.93
N THR A 108 6.40 -6.78 4.73
CA THR A 108 5.25 -5.90 4.94
C THR A 108 5.67 -4.44 4.90
N VAL A 109 4.80 -3.60 4.33
CA VAL A 109 5.00 -2.15 4.31
C VAL A 109 4.62 -1.57 5.68
N VAL A 110 5.48 -0.69 6.20
CA VAL A 110 5.26 0.07 7.44
C VAL A 110 5.68 1.51 7.17
N HIS A 111 4.73 2.42 7.17
CA HIS A 111 4.99 3.82 6.89
C HIS A 111 5.90 4.48 7.92
N ALA A 112 6.79 5.35 7.45
CA ALA A 112 7.50 6.28 8.30
C ALA A 112 6.56 7.37 8.84
N GLY A 113 6.92 7.95 9.96
CA GLY A 113 6.15 9.02 10.57
C GLY A 113 6.49 10.40 10.00
N VAL A 114 5.68 11.37 10.38
CA VAL A 114 5.83 12.78 10.06
C VAL A 114 5.84 13.62 11.33
N MET A 115 6.71 14.64 11.39
CA MET A 115 6.79 15.55 12.52
C MET A 115 7.17 16.95 12.02
N SER A 116 6.53 18.00 12.56
CA SER A 116 6.86 19.38 12.19
C SER A 116 8.08 19.89 12.93
N GLY A 117 8.89 20.74 12.27
CA GLY A 117 9.98 21.49 12.91
C GLY A 117 11.28 20.73 13.10
N ILE A 118 11.47 19.56 12.49
CA ILE A 118 12.69 18.76 12.56
C ILE A 118 13.45 18.74 11.24
N GLY A 119 14.78 18.62 11.31
CA GLY A 119 15.63 18.42 10.15
C GLY A 119 15.73 16.95 9.75
N LYS A 120 16.42 16.68 8.62
CA LYS A 120 16.55 15.34 8.04
C LYS A 120 17.21 14.35 9.01
N ASP A 121 18.31 14.73 9.66
CA ASP A 121 19.02 13.85 10.58
C ASP A 121 18.16 13.44 11.78
N GLU A 122 17.44 14.40 12.36
CA GLU A 122 16.50 14.12 13.44
C GLU A 122 15.32 13.27 12.97
N TYR A 123 14.82 13.53 11.76
CA TYR A 123 13.78 12.70 11.15
C TYR A 123 14.22 11.25 11.00
N PHE A 124 15.44 11.02 10.54
CA PHE A 124 16.01 9.67 10.41
C PHE A 124 16.11 8.98 11.78
N GLU A 125 16.66 9.66 12.77
CA GLU A 125 16.80 9.06 14.11
C GLU A 125 15.45 8.74 14.74
N ARG A 126 14.45 9.66 14.66
CA ARG A 126 13.12 9.45 15.23
C ARG A 126 12.37 8.28 14.56
N ASN A 127 12.46 8.16 13.25
CA ASN A 127 11.87 7.00 12.56
C ASN A 127 12.62 5.71 12.89
N LEU A 128 13.95 5.76 12.94
CA LEU A 128 14.76 4.60 13.32
C LEU A 128 14.47 4.13 14.75
N GLU A 129 14.23 5.04 15.71
CA GLU A 129 13.76 4.69 17.06
C GLU A 129 12.51 3.80 17.01
N PHE A 130 11.56 4.11 16.14
CA PHE A 130 10.36 3.27 15.98
C PHE A 130 10.66 1.94 15.31
N TYR A 131 11.41 1.93 14.21
CA TYR A 131 11.77 0.69 13.51
C TYR A 131 12.61 -0.25 14.37
N ARG A 132 13.50 0.27 15.22
CA ARG A 132 14.26 -0.55 16.19
C ARG A 132 13.36 -1.36 17.13
N LEU A 133 12.17 -0.86 17.46
CA LEU A 133 11.21 -1.61 18.29
C LEU A 133 10.61 -2.81 17.53
N LEU A 134 10.68 -2.81 16.21
CA LEU A 134 10.21 -3.90 15.35
C LEU A 134 11.29 -4.97 15.09
N PHE A 135 12.60 -4.65 15.24
CA PHE A 135 13.67 -5.56 14.92
C PHE A 135 13.54 -6.93 15.60
N PRO A 136 13.19 -7.04 16.89
CA PRO A 136 13.04 -8.35 17.52
C PRO A 136 11.98 -9.25 16.89
N VAL A 137 10.85 -8.70 16.46
CA VAL A 137 9.80 -9.49 15.78
C VAL A 137 10.19 -9.79 14.34
N MET A 138 10.86 -8.88 13.63
CA MET A 138 11.41 -9.11 12.29
C MET A 138 12.42 -10.27 12.29
N GLU A 139 13.37 -10.25 13.22
CA GLU A 139 14.38 -11.32 13.37
C GLU A 139 13.74 -12.66 13.74
N LYS A 140 12.76 -12.66 14.64
CA LYS A 140 12.05 -13.87 15.07
C LYS A 140 11.26 -14.50 13.93
N THR A 141 10.63 -13.70 13.07
CA THR A 141 9.74 -14.17 12.01
C THR A 141 10.44 -14.31 10.66
N GLY A 142 11.58 -13.66 10.46
CA GLY A 142 12.25 -13.51 9.18
C GLY A 142 11.55 -12.54 8.22
N VAL A 143 10.51 -11.85 8.67
CA VAL A 143 9.74 -10.90 7.87
C VAL A 143 10.51 -9.59 7.74
N ARG A 144 10.66 -9.09 6.52
CA ARG A 144 11.26 -7.79 6.24
C ARG A 144 10.20 -6.69 6.41
N VAL A 145 10.60 -5.58 7.00
CA VAL A 145 9.82 -4.34 7.01
C VAL A 145 10.31 -3.42 5.90
N LEU A 146 9.36 -2.88 5.14
CA LEU A 146 9.64 -1.95 4.06
C LEU A 146 9.06 -0.58 4.42
N THR A 147 9.90 0.45 4.42
CA THR A 147 9.38 1.82 4.41
C THR A 147 8.95 2.18 3.00
N GLU A 148 8.00 3.10 2.87
CA GLU A 148 7.44 3.50 1.59
C GLU A 148 7.64 4.99 1.35
N ASN A 149 7.88 5.39 0.08
CA ASN A 149 7.86 6.81 -0.27
C ASN A 149 6.44 7.37 -0.16
N SER A 150 6.35 8.67 0.03
CA SER A 150 5.08 9.39 0.00
C SER A 150 5.19 10.66 -0.83
N ALA A 151 4.08 11.35 -1.04
CA ALA A 151 4.04 12.64 -1.70
C ALA A 151 3.90 13.79 -0.69
N HIS A 152 4.49 14.96 -1.02
CA HIS A 152 4.44 16.14 -0.14
C HIS A 152 3.01 16.56 0.22
N ILE A 153 2.06 16.33 -0.67
CA ILE A 153 0.64 16.67 -0.47
C ILE A 153 -0.04 15.81 0.60
N ASN A 154 0.50 14.62 0.88
CA ASN A 154 -0.03 13.69 1.89
C ASN A 154 0.48 14.03 3.29
N MET A 155 1.59 14.78 3.40
CA MET A 155 2.32 14.96 4.64
C MET A 155 2.13 16.37 5.22
N GLY A 156 1.52 16.45 6.40
CA GLY A 156 1.25 17.69 7.11
C GLY A 156 2.42 18.26 7.92
N GLY A 157 3.66 17.79 7.72
CA GLY A 157 4.85 18.21 8.48
C GLY A 157 6.13 17.92 7.71
N ASN A 158 7.27 17.86 8.41
CA ASN A 158 8.52 17.46 7.79
C ASN A 158 8.51 15.93 7.54
N TYR A 159 8.77 15.58 6.31
CA TYR A 159 8.90 14.22 5.81
C TYR A 159 10.03 14.21 4.78
N TYR A 160 10.79 13.14 4.68
CA TYR A 160 11.98 13.13 3.82
C TYR A 160 12.06 11.89 2.91
N PHE A 161 11.05 11.02 2.90
CA PHE A 161 11.03 9.87 2.00
C PHE A 161 10.21 10.17 0.74
N TYR A 162 10.62 11.23 0.01
CA TYR A 162 10.08 11.57 -1.31
C TYR A 162 10.96 11.05 -2.44
N THR A 163 12.26 10.90 -2.17
CA THR A 163 13.25 10.47 -3.17
C THR A 163 13.85 9.12 -2.84
N GLY A 164 14.20 8.36 -3.87
CA GLY A 164 14.91 7.10 -3.72
C GLY A 164 16.27 7.27 -3.04
N ALA A 165 16.94 8.39 -3.30
CA ALA A 165 18.23 8.70 -2.67
C ALA A 165 18.10 8.89 -1.16
N ASP A 166 17.10 9.64 -0.67
CA ASP A 166 16.88 9.83 0.77
C ASP A 166 16.48 8.54 1.47
N MET A 167 15.65 7.73 0.82
CA MET A 167 15.24 6.43 1.34
C MET A 167 16.43 5.45 1.41
N ARG A 168 17.27 5.42 0.37
CA ARG A 168 18.52 4.62 0.36
C ARG A 168 19.43 5.04 1.50
N GLU A 169 19.67 6.35 1.67
CA GLU A 169 20.48 6.87 2.77
C GLU A 169 19.94 6.45 4.15
N PHE A 170 18.60 6.47 4.33
CA PHE A 170 17.99 5.99 5.57
C PHE A 170 18.19 4.50 5.80
N ILE A 171 18.06 3.66 4.78
CA ILE A 171 18.29 2.21 4.91
C ILE A 171 19.77 1.93 5.28
N ASP A 172 20.70 2.61 4.62
CA ASP A 172 22.12 2.49 4.91
C ASP A 172 22.47 2.99 6.33
N TYR A 173 21.83 4.09 6.78
CA TYR A 173 21.95 4.60 8.14
C TYR A 173 21.39 3.64 9.18
N ALA A 174 20.26 3.01 8.92
CA ALA A 174 19.64 2.04 9.82
C ALA A 174 20.45 0.75 9.96
N GLY A 175 21.12 0.31 8.90
CA GLY A 175 22.05 -0.82 8.89
C GLY A 175 21.43 -2.17 9.26
N HIS A 176 20.12 -2.36 9.14
CA HIS A 176 19.45 -3.60 9.51
C HIS A 176 19.06 -4.42 8.27
N PRO A 177 19.47 -5.71 8.17
CA PRO A 177 19.33 -6.51 6.94
C PRO A 177 17.89 -6.83 6.54
N LEU A 178 16.94 -6.74 7.47
CA LEU A 178 15.53 -6.95 7.23
C LEU A 178 14.75 -5.63 7.03
N LEU A 179 15.42 -4.48 6.94
CA LEU A 179 14.79 -3.22 6.54
C LEU A 179 15.04 -2.98 5.05
N GLY A 180 14.02 -2.49 4.32
CA GLY A 180 14.09 -2.21 2.90
C GLY A 180 13.07 -1.17 2.47
N VAL A 181 12.86 -1.07 1.16
CA VAL A 181 11.99 -0.06 0.55
C VAL A 181 10.89 -0.71 -0.29
N CYS A 182 9.67 -0.20 -0.16
CA CYS A 182 8.61 -0.28 -1.14
C CYS A 182 8.56 1.06 -1.90
N TRP A 183 8.46 1.01 -3.23
CA TRP A 183 8.32 2.19 -4.05
C TRP A 183 6.91 2.30 -4.61
N ASP A 184 6.19 3.37 -4.22
CA ASP A 184 4.88 3.71 -4.77
C ASP A 184 5.01 4.65 -5.96
N THR A 185 4.47 4.23 -7.10
CA THR A 185 4.58 4.95 -8.38
C THR A 185 3.68 6.17 -8.46
N GLY A 186 2.53 6.16 -7.79
CA GLY A 186 1.64 7.31 -7.74
C GLY A 186 2.19 8.41 -6.85
N HIS A 187 2.70 8.09 -5.67
CA HIS A 187 3.38 9.05 -4.83
C HIS A 187 4.54 9.71 -5.58
N ALA A 188 5.35 8.91 -6.26
CA ALA A 188 6.48 9.40 -7.04
C ALA A 188 6.05 10.24 -8.25
N ASN A 189 4.92 9.96 -8.88
CA ASN A 189 4.40 10.75 -10.00
C ASN A 189 4.06 12.21 -9.60
N ILE A 190 3.69 12.43 -8.35
CA ILE A 190 3.45 13.78 -7.81
C ILE A 190 4.77 14.53 -7.58
N GLU A 191 5.84 13.81 -7.24
CA GLU A 191 7.16 14.39 -6.94
C GLU A 191 8.04 14.56 -8.20
N GLY A 192 7.74 13.86 -9.29
CA GLY A 192 8.45 14.00 -10.57
C GLY A 192 8.92 12.69 -11.19
N SER A 193 10.20 12.58 -11.57
CA SER A 193 10.75 11.45 -12.31
C SER A 193 10.88 10.20 -11.45
N GLN A 194 10.43 9.07 -11.99
CA GLN A 194 10.51 7.76 -11.34
C GLN A 194 11.82 7.03 -11.61
N TYR A 195 12.33 7.14 -12.81
CA TYR A 195 13.48 6.35 -13.27
C TYR A 195 14.71 6.52 -12.38
N ARG A 196 15.12 7.77 -12.14
CA ARG A 196 16.32 8.05 -11.32
C ARG A 196 16.17 7.64 -9.87
N GLU A 197 14.97 7.78 -9.34
CA GLU A 197 14.67 7.46 -7.95
C GLU A 197 14.71 5.96 -7.70
N ILE A 198 14.14 5.16 -8.61
CA ILE A 198 14.21 3.70 -8.55
C ILE A 198 15.67 3.23 -8.68
N LEU A 199 16.45 3.82 -9.60
CA LEU A 199 17.89 3.49 -9.73
C LEU A 199 18.67 3.80 -8.45
N ALA A 200 18.35 4.91 -7.74
CA ALA A 200 19.02 5.27 -6.50
C ALA A 200 18.75 4.26 -5.37
N LEU A 201 17.58 3.63 -5.36
CA LEU A 201 17.23 2.59 -4.39
C LEU A 201 18.08 1.32 -4.59
N GLY A 202 18.34 0.93 -5.82
CA GLY A 202 19.12 -0.26 -6.14
C GLY A 202 18.62 -1.51 -5.42
N ASP A 203 19.52 -2.18 -4.71
CA ASP A 203 19.23 -3.42 -3.99
C ASP A 203 18.40 -3.26 -2.70
N THR A 204 18.14 -2.04 -2.24
CA THR A 204 17.22 -1.79 -1.12
C THR A 204 15.75 -1.88 -1.53
N LEU A 205 15.44 -1.75 -2.82
CA LEU A 205 14.10 -1.93 -3.37
C LEU A 205 13.68 -3.41 -3.25
N LYS A 206 12.59 -3.67 -2.55
CA LYS A 206 12.08 -5.03 -2.30
C LYS A 206 10.63 -5.23 -2.74
N ALA A 207 9.88 -4.15 -2.86
CA ALA A 207 8.51 -4.16 -3.30
C ALA A 207 8.18 -2.89 -4.09
N VAL A 208 7.08 -2.95 -4.83
CA VAL A 208 6.50 -1.79 -5.50
C VAL A 208 4.99 -1.77 -5.28
N HIS A 209 4.43 -0.58 -5.16
CA HIS A 209 3.01 -0.31 -5.30
C HIS A 209 2.78 0.43 -6.62
N ILE A 210 2.01 -0.21 -7.50
CA ILE A 210 1.77 0.29 -8.84
C ILE A 210 0.37 0.90 -8.89
N ASN A 211 0.33 2.19 -9.03
CA ASN A 211 -0.86 2.96 -9.28
C ASN A 211 -0.50 4.21 -10.10
N ASP A 212 -1.50 4.97 -10.48
CA ASP A 212 -1.36 6.18 -11.26
C ASP A 212 -2.17 7.32 -10.62
N ASN A 213 -1.87 8.52 -11.01
CA ASN A 213 -2.62 9.74 -10.69
C ASN A 213 -2.32 10.83 -11.73
N ARG A 214 -2.94 12.00 -11.58
CA ARG A 214 -2.76 13.12 -12.52
C ARG A 214 -1.65 14.09 -12.14
N GLY A 215 -0.77 13.70 -11.19
CA GLY A 215 0.35 14.51 -10.71
C GLY A 215 -0.05 15.62 -9.71
N GLU A 216 -1.32 15.71 -9.32
CA GLU A 216 -1.82 16.74 -8.40
C GLU A 216 -2.34 16.19 -7.08
N ARG A 217 -2.75 14.93 -7.05
CA ARG A 217 -3.35 14.25 -5.90
C ARG A 217 -2.98 12.78 -5.91
N ASP A 218 -2.96 12.22 -4.74
CA ASP A 218 -2.80 10.80 -4.54
C ASP A 218 -4.13 10.08 -4.83
N GLU A 219 -4.29 9.66 -6.09
CA GLU A 219 -5.57 9.17 -6.61
C GLU A 219 -5.68 7.65 -6.62
N HIS A 220 -4.57 6.91 -6.58
CA HIS A 220 -4.51 5.44 -6.68
C HIS A 220 -5.42 4.88 -7.79
N ILE A 221 -5.31 5.43 -8.99
CA ILE A 221 -6.09 5.02 -10.15
C ILE A 221 -5.30 4.04 -11.03
N LEU A 222 -6.00 3.42 -11.97
CA LEU A 222 -5.46 2.49 -12.95
C LEU A 222 -4.32 3.13 -13.75
N PRO A 223 -3.17 2.46 -13.97
CA PRO A 223 -2.17 2.86 -14.96
C PRO A 223 -2.80 3.22 -16.32
N PHE A 224 -2.30 4.27 -16.95
CA PHE A 224 -2.82 4.91 -18.15
C PHE A 224 -4.07 5.81 -17.97
N ALA A 225 -4.66 5.87 -16.79
CA ALA A 225 -5.73 6.82 -16.49
C ALA A 225 -5.22 8.15 -15.93
N GLY A 226 -3.93 8.21 -15.57
CA GLY A 226 -3.23 9.39 -15.06
C GLY A 226 -2.06 9.80 -15.97
N THR A 227 -0.96 10.23 -15.34
CA THR A 227 0.22 10.78 -16.01
C THR A 227 1.52 10.05 -15.66
N ALA A 228 1.49 9.03 -14.79
CA ALA A 228 2.67 8.28 -14.43
C ALA A 228 3.24 7.53 -15.65
N SER A 229 4.55 7.66 -15.88
CA SER A 229 5.23 6.98 -16.97
C SER A 229 5.54 5.54 -16.60
N MET A 230 4.69 4.61 -17.01
CA MET A 230 4.95 3.18 -16.83
C MET A 230 6.20 2.71 -17.59
N ASP A 231 6.57 3.37 -18.69
CA ASP A 231 7.81 3.08 -19.40
C ASP A 231 9.05 3.40 -18.55
N GLU A 232 9.06 4.54 -17.83
CA GLU A 232 10.14 4.85 -16.89
C GLU A 232 10.20 3.86 -15.73
N VAL A 233 9.06 3.49 -15.17
CA VAL A 233 8.98 2.50 -14.09
C VAL A 233 9.55 1.16 -14.56
N MET A 234 9.06 0.64 -15.66
CA MET A 234 9.46 -0.68 -16.17
C MET A 234 10.93 -0.72 -16.56
N GLN A 235 11.45 0.34 -17.21
CA GLN A 235 12.86 0.43 -17.55
C GLN A 235 13.72 0.46 -16.29
N ALA A 236 13.34 1.25 -15.28
CA ALA A 236 14.09 1.34 -14.03
C ALA A 236 14.09 0.01 -13.26
N LEU A 237 12.95 -0.68 -13.19
CA LEU A 237 12.86 -2.00 -12.55
C LEU A 237 13.74 -3.03 -13.26
N ALA A 238 13.82 -2.98 -14.60
CA ALA A 238 14.72 -3.84 -15.36
C ALA A 238 16.19 -3.53 -15.06
N ASP A 239 16.57 -2.25 -15.01
CA ASP A 239 17.96 -1.81 -14.82
C ASP A 239 18.48 -2.09 -13.39
N VAL A 240 17.61 -2.07 -12.38
CA VAL A 240 17.96 -2.51 -11.02
C VAL A 240 17.81 -4.03 -10.80
N HIS A 241 17.45 -4.76 -11.85
CA HIS A 241 17.22 -6.22 -11.79
C HIS A 241 16.17 -6.62 -10.72
N PHE A 242 15.07 -5.84 -10.64
CA PHE A 242 14.00 -6.13 -9.70
C PHE A 242 13.34 -7.46 -10.06
N ASP A 243 13.33 -8.39 -9.11
CA ASP A 243 12.78 -9.74 -9.24
C ASP A 243 11.51 -9.98 -8.40
N GLY A 244 10.98 -8.92 -7.79
CA GLY A 244 9.79 -8.96 -6.95
C GLY A 244 8.47 -9.03 -7.74
N TYR A 245 7.40 -8.69 -7.04
CA TYR A 245 6.05 -8.68 -7.59
C TYR A 245 5.68 -7.29 -8.08
N PHE A 246 5.01 -7.24 -9.23
CA PHE A 246 4.38 -6.04 -9.76
C PHE A 246 3.01 -5.93 -9.08
N THR A 247 2.99 -5.26 -7.92
CA THR A 247 1.83 -5.21 -7.03
C THR A 247 0.97 -4.00 -7.35
N MET A 248 -0.23 -4.23 -7.86
CA MET A 248 -1.21 -3.18 -8.11
C MET A 248 -1.79 -2.69 -6.78
N GLU A 249 -1.89 -1.36 -6.62
CA GLU A 249 -2.52 -0.70 -5.47
C GLU A 249 -3.43 0.43 -5.96
N CYS A 250 -4.59 0.04 -6.53
CA CYS A 250 -5.51 0.97 -7.18
C CYS A 250 -6.88 1.03 -6.46
N ASP A 251 -6.86 1.03 -5.16
CA ASP A 251 -8.02 0.92 -4.26
C ASP A 251 -9.03 2.07 -4.36
N SER A 252 -8.65 3.18 -4.98
CA SER A 252 -9.53 4.35 -5.12
C SER A 252 -10.41 4.36 -6.35
N MET A 253 -10.23 3.43 -7.30
CA MET A 253 -10.96 3.45 -8.56
C MET A 253 -12.48 3.46 -8.39
N LEU A 254 -13.00 2.69 -7.44
CA LEU A 254 -14.44 2.53 -7.20
C LEU A 254 -14.79 2.51 -5.71
N ARG A 255 -14.11 3.31 -4.91
CA ARG A 255 -14.49 3.48 -3.51
C ARG A 255 -15.92 4.00 -3.38
N PRO A 256 -16.68 3.56 -2.36
CA PRO A 256 -17.97 4.12 -2.03
C PRO A 256 -17.93 5.65 -1.93
N ALA A 257 -19.00 6.33 -2.38
CA ALA A 257 -19.03 7.79 -2.50
C ALA A 257 -18.69 8.54 -1.20
N LYS A 258 -18.98 7.96 -0.03
CA LYS A 258 -18.65 8.53 1.29
C LYS A 258 -17.15 8.70 1.52
N TYR A 259 -16.31 7.91 0.87
CA TYR A 259 -14.85 7.97 0.96
C TYR A 259 -14.23 8.76 -0.19
N TRP A 260 -15.00 9.09 -1.22
CA TRP A 260 -14.50 9.72 -2.40
C TRP A 260 -14.60 11.24 -2.35
N ILE A 261 -13.51 11.88 -1.99
CA ILE A 261 -13.43 13.34 -1.85
C ILE A 261 -13.29 14.04 -3.22
N GLY A 262 -12.95 13.28 -4.28
CA GLY A 262 -12.65 13.82 -5.59
C GLY A 262 -13.86 14.15 -6.48
N ASN A 263 -13.80 13.74 -7.74
CA ASN A 263 -14.70 14.16 -8.81
C ASN A 263 -16.19 13.89 -8.58
N ARG A 264 -16.53 12.86 -7.79
CA ARG A 264 -17.94 12.52 -7.55
C ARG A 264 -18.69 13.55 -6.71
N ARG A 265 -17.99 14.28 -5.83
CA ARG A 265 -18.61 15.34 -5.01
C ARG A 265 -18.90 16.61 -5.77
N ARG A 266 -18.24 16.88 -6.88
CA ARG A 266 -18.50 18.08 -7.69
C ARG A 266 -19.92 18.17 -8.21
N MET A 267 -20.56 17.03 -8.44
CA MET A 267 -21.96 16.97 -8.90
C MET A 267 -22.96 17.27 -7.77
N THR A 268 -22.49 17.29 -6.53
CA THR A 268 -23.31 17.47 -5.34
C THR A 268 -22.89 18.69 -4.53
N ASP A 269 -22.15 19.61 -5.14
CA ASP A 269 -21.73 20.83 -4.49
C ASP A 269 -22.95 21.58 -3.94
N VAL A 270 -22.79 22.06 -2.71
CA VAL A 270 -23.82 22.87 -2.07
C VAL A 270 -24.08 24.10 -2.94
N ARG A 271 -25.33 24.34 -3.28
CA ARG A 271 -25.70 25.54 -4.04
C ARG A 271 -25.45 26.79 -3.21
N PRO A 272 -25.13 27.93 -3.83
CA PRO A 272 -24.95 29.19 -3.09
C PRO A 272 -26.12 29.44 -2.13
N GLY A 273 -25.80 29.65 -0.85
CA GLY A 273 -26.79 29.87 0.20
C GLY A 273 -27.40 28.62 0.85
N GLN A 274 -27.07 27.41 0.37
CA GLN A 274 -27.54 26.17 0.96
C GLN A 274 -26.49 25.60 1.92
N LYS A 275 -26.91 25.08 3.06
CA LYS A 275 -26.00 24.39 3.98
C LYS A 275 -25.70 22.98 3.47
N GLN A 276 -24.51 22.45 3.82
CA GLN A 276 -24.05 21.15 3.35
C GLN A 276 -24.96 19.98 3.79
N ASP A 277 -25.53 20.07 4.98
CA ASP A 277 -26.46 19.12 5.57
C ASP A 277 -27.89 19.20 4.98
N GLU A 278 -28.22 20.34 4.33
CA GLU A 278 -29.50 20.57 3.66
C GLU A 278 -29.45 20.20 2.17
N THR A 279 -28.30 19.75 1.65
CA THR A 279 -28.16 19.38 0.24
C THR A 279 -28.90 18.06 -0.02
N PRO A 280 -29.84 18.02 -0.95
CA PRO A 280 -30.51 16.77 -1.31
C PRO A 280 -29.48 15.71 -1.68
N ASP A 281 -29.68 14.48 -1.23
CA ASP A 281 -28.83 13.34 -1.62
C ASP A 281 -29.19 12.89 -3.05
N ASN A 282 -28.76 13.70 -4.03
CA ASN A 282 -28.92 13.46 -5.47
C ASN A 282 -27.65 12.93 -6.11
N ARG A 283 -26.72 12.41 -5.30
CA ARG A 283 -25.49 11.77 -5.76
C ARG A 283 -25.81 10.45 -6.45
N LEU A 284 -24.90 10.03 -7.32
CA LEU A 284 -24.91 8.66 -7.78
C LEU A 284 -24.89 7.70 -6.59
N ALA A 285 -25.64 6.62 -6.70
CA ALA A 285 -25.57 5.54 -5.72
C ALA A 285 -24.14 5.02 -5.58
N GLU A 286 -23.85 4.39 -4.43
CA GLU A 286 -22.61 3.69 -4.23
C GLU A 286 -22.37 2.70 -5.38
N PRO A 287 -21.14 2.59 -5.91
CA PRO A 287 -20.82 1.57 -6.90
C PRO A 287 -21.17 0.19 -6.34
N PRO A 288 -21.93 -0.62 -7.07
CA PRO A 288 -22.22 -1.98 -6.62
C PRO A 288 -20.95 -2.84 -6.65
N LEU A 289 -20.88 -3.86 -5.79
CA LEU A 289 -19.76 -4.79 -5.71
C LEU A 289 -19.41 -5.40 -7.10
N GLU A 290 -20.42 -5.68 -7.93
CA GLU A 290 -20.17 -6.23 -9.27
C GLU A 290 -19.39 -5.27 -10.18
N LEU A 291 -19.52 -3.96 -9.98
CA LEU A 291 -18.71 -2.98 -10.70
C LEU A 291 -17.27 -2.97 -10.18
N ALA A 292 -17.07 -3.08 -8.85
CA ALA A 292 -15.75 -3.20 -8.26
C ALA A 292 -15.01 -4.46 -8.73
N LYS A 293 -15.70 -5.60 -8.83
CA LYS A 293 -15.13 -6.82 -9.43
C LYS A 293 -14.68 -6.63 -10.87
N LYS A 294 -15.44 -5.87 -11.68
CA LYS A 294 -15.03 -5.57 -13.06
C LYS A 294 -13.85 -4.60 -13.14
N ALA A 295 -13.74 -3.69 -12.20
CA ALA A 295 -12.56 -2.85 -12.09
C ALA A 295 -11.31 -3.67 -11.75
N GLU A 296 -11.43 -4.63 -10.85
CA GLU A 296 -10.33 -5.53 -10.47
C GLU A 296 -9.90 -6.44 -11.63
N GLU A 297 -10.86 -6.98 -12.43
CA GLU A 297 -10.55 -7.68 -13.67
C GLU A 297 -9.79 -6.78 -14.66
N MET A 298 -10.14 -5.49 -14.74
CA MET A 298 -9.44 -4.52 -15.58
C MET A 298 -8.02 -4.26 -15.06
N LEU A 299 -7.83 -4.18 -13.74
CA LEU A 299 -6.49 -4.06 -13.13
C LEU A 299 -5.60 -5.23 -13.51
N TYR A 300 -6.12 -6.46 -13.40
CA TYR A 300 -5.40 -7.66 -13.84
C TYR A 300 -4.97 -7.58 -15.30
N LEU A 301 -5.90 -7.21 -16.19
CA LEU A 301 -5.60 -7.11 -17.64
C LEU A 301 -4.57 -6.00 -17.92
N CYS A 302 -4.65 -4.89 -17.19
CA CYS A 302 -3.72 -3.78 -17.32
C CYS A 302 -2.31 -4.14 -16.89
N GLY A 303 -2.16 -4.70 -15.67
CA GLY A 303 -0.87 -5.15 -15.17
C GLY A 303 -0.24 -6.24 -16.05
N LYS A 304 -1.07 -7.20 -16.47
CA LYS A 304 -0.63 -8.24 -17.42
C LYS A 304 -0.14 -7.64 -18.74
N TYR A 305 -0.89 -6.69 -19.33
CA TYR A 305 -0.50 -6.01 -20.57
C TYR A 305 0.85 -5.28 -20.42
N ILE A 306 1.08 -4.58 -19.31
CA ILE A 306 2.36 -3.91 -19.05
C ILE A 306 3.48 -4.94 -19.02
N LEU A 307 3.36 -5.99 -18.22
CA LEU A 307 4.41 -7.00 -18.06
C LEU A 307 4.66 -7.81 -19.34
N GLU A 308 3.62 -8.13 -20.14
CA GLU A 308 3.76 -8.79 -21.44
C GLU A 308 4.45 -7.88 -22.47
N SER A 309 4.17 -6.58 -22.44
CA SER A 309 4.82 -5.61 -23.35
C SER A 309 6.32 -5.51 -23.12
N TYR A 310 6.77 -5.74 -21.90
CA TYR A 310 8.20 -5.80 -21.53
C TYR A 310 8.77 -7.23 -21.47
N HIS A 311 8.05 -8.22 -21.98
CA HIS A 311 8.46 -9.63 -22.03
C HIS A 311 8.89 -10.22 -20.67
N CYS A 312 8.30 -9.76 -19.58
CA CYS A 312 8.67 -10.19 -18.24
C CYS A 312 7.50 -10.76 -17.40
N PHE A 313 6.34 -11.02 -18.03
CA PHE A 313 5.20 -11.61 -17.34
C PHE A 313 5.44 -13.10 -17.02
N GLU A 314 5.31 -13.41 -15.73
CA GLU A 314 5.34 -14.78 -15.18
C GLU A 314 3.99 -15.08 -14.54
N LYS A 315 3.41 -16.23 -14.87
CA LYS A 315 2.15 -16.70 -14.27
C LYS A 315 2.36 -17.18 -12.85
#